data_0c152fd7a8d24c37680f44412ae7cd41
#
_entry.id   0c152fd7a8d24c37680f44412ae7cd41
#
_cell.length_a   1.000
_cell.length_b   1.000
_cell.length_c   1.000
_cell.angle_alpha   90.00
_cell.angle_beta   90.00
_cell.angle_gamma   90.00
#
_symmetry.space_group_name_H-M   'P 1'
#
loop_
_entity.id
_entity.type
_entity.pdbx_description
1 polymer ?
#
loop_
_entity_poly.entity_id
_entity_poly.type
_entity_poly.pdbx_seq_one_letter_code
_entity_poly.pdbx_strand_id
1 'polypeptide(L)'
;MVEPSPTDRPWTYARSGVDRSKVSSGLAALLAEVSYRPPPSAGRLVDAPGHYAGMIRIGRETIAVTTDTVGTKVKLAAELGRWEEVGEDIVGVNVNDLASVGARPSGLVDTILCRTPDPEAFRGIGRGLDRGLRRARCALLGGETAVVPEIVDGIDLGATAFGFFPRGRRPVLGASIRPGDRLLGVPSSGLHANGFTLVRRLLRERSVDLLRPRPGERRPVGEEILAPTRIYSSVGDALAASTATHGLAHLSGGGVRNLVRLHPKARFVLDRWPEIPPLFRWVQQLGGLSDEEMFQTFNMGVGFVLVVSATRLAETRRRLARAGAADALDLGHVERGSGVAVPGYGLSFEGYS
;
A
#
# COMPACT_ATOMS: atom_id res chain seq x y z
N MET A 1 29.97 -17.10 26.85
CA MET A 1 29.29 -16.06 26.04
C MET A 1 27.97 -15.81 26.73
N VAL A 2 27.73 -14.60 27.21
CA VAL A 2 26.45 -14.22 27.83
C VAL A 2 25.46 -14.06 26.69
N GLU A 3 24.34 -14.79 26.73
CA GLU A 3 23.25 -14.55 25.79
C GLU A 3 22.81 -13.09 25.87
N PRO A 4 22.66 -12.38 24.73
CA PRO A 4 22.23 -11.00 24.73
C PRO A 4 20.83 -10.91 25.41
N SER A 5 20.65 -9.93 26.25
CA SER A 5 19.36 -9.63 26.89
C SER A 5 18.24 -9.58 25.84
N PRO A 6 17.01 -9.97 26.15
CA PRO A 6 15.86 -9.82 25.24
C PRO A 6 15.69 -8.41 24.68
N THR A 7 16.23 -7.40 25.36
CA THR A 7 16.25 -5.99 24.96
C THR A 7 17.32 -5.64 23.91
N ASP A 8 18.35 -6.48 23.73
CA ASP A 8 19.48 -6.21 22.84
C ASP A 8 19.32 -6.77 21.41
N ARG A 9 18.28 -7.56 21.16
CA ARG A 9 18.02 -8.08 19.82
C ARG A 9 17.31 -7.04 18.95
N PRO A 10 17.73 -6.86 17.69
CA PRO A 10 17.07 -5.94 16.76
C PRO A 10 15.57 -6.22 16.66
N TRP A 11 14.77 -5.18 16.51
CA TRP A 11 13.35 -5.30 16.27
C TRP A 11 13.10 -5.83 14.85
N THR A 12 12.05 -6.66 14.71
CA THR A 12 11.53 -7.13 13.43
C THR A 12 10.01 -7.01 13.42
N TYR A 13 9.41 -7.02 12.25
CA TYR A 13 7.94 -6.98 12.13
C TYR A 13 7.29 -8.22 12.79
N ALA A 14 7.93 -9.38 12.67
CA ALA A 14 7.48 -10.60 13.35
C ALA A 14 7.51 -10.46 14.89
N ARG A 15 8.57 -9.88 15.47
CA ARG A 15 8.64 -9.57 16.91
C ARG A 15 7.59 -8.57 17.36
N SER A 16 7.11 -7.71 16.47
CA SER A 16 6.00 -6.79 16.77
C SER A 16 4.63 -7.50 16.81
N GLY A 17 4.56 -8.78 16.49
CA GLY A 17 3.35 -9.59 16.53
C GLY A 17 2.73 -9.85 15.15
N VAL A 18 3.38 -9.44 14.06
CA VAL A 18 2.92 -9.67 12.69
C VAL A 18 3.82 -10.66 11.99
N ASP A 19 3.51 -11.94 12.13
CA ASP A 19 4.20 -13.05 11.46
C ASP A 19 3.58 -13.30 10.09
N ARG A 20 4.26 -12.86 9.04
CA ARG A 20 3.78 -12.98 7.65
C ARG A 20 3.67 -14.43 7.18
N SER A 21 4.53 -15.33 7.67
CA SER A 21 4.47 -16.75 7.29
C SER A 21 3.17 -17.39 7.80
N LYS A 22 2.77 -17.05 9.02
CA LYS A 22 1.48 -17.50 9.59
C LYS A 22 0.29 -16.90 8.84
N VAL A 23 0.36 -15.64 8.45
CA VAL A 23 -0.70 -15.01 7.63
C VAL A 23 -0.81 -15.72 6.28
N SER A 24 0.32 -15.97 5.60
CA SER A 24 0.33 -16.67 4.30
C SER A 24 -0.20 -18.09 4.40
N SER A 25 0.19 -18.87 5.43
CA SER A 25 -0.31 -20.24 5.62
C SER A 25 -1.79 -20.27 5.97
N GLY A 26 -2.26 -19.35 6.82
CA GLY A 26 -3.69 -19.23 7.14
C GLY A 26 -4.53 -18.87 5.93
N LEU A 27 -4.06 -17.93 5.10
CA LEU A 27 -4.73 -17.56 3.85
C LEU A 27 -4.76 -18.73 2.85
N ALA A 28 -3.66 -19.47 2.71
CA ALA A 28 -3.60 -20.64 1.85
C ALA A 28 -4.60 -21.71 2.29
N ALA A 29 -4.70 -21.99 3.60
CA ALA A 29 -5.67 -22.93 4.16
C ALA A 29 -7.12 -22.49 3.87
N LEU A 30 -7.44 -21.20 4.09
CA LEU A 30 -8.77 -20.67 3.79
C LEU A 30 -9.11 -20.83 2.30
N LEU A 31 -8.19 -20.46 1.41
CA LEU A 31 -8.43 -20.52 -0.05
C LEU A 31 -8.56 -21.95 -0.57
N ALA A 32 -7.92 -22.94 0.08
CA ALA A 32 -8.04 -24.35 -0.26
C ALA A 32 -9.48 -24.88 -0.06
N GLU A 33 -10.22 -24.33 0.91
CA GLU A 33 -11.61 -24.72 1.20
C GLU A 33 -12.62 -24.05 0.25
N VAL A 34 -12.24 -22.96 -0.43
CA VAL A 34 -13.15 -22.21 -1.32
C VAL A 34 -13.04 -22.72 -2.76
N SER A 35 -13.78 -23.78 -3.07
CA SER A 35 -13.78 -24.41 -4.39
C SER A 35 -14.89 -23.95 -5.33
N TYR A 36 -15.96 -23.34 -4.79
CA TYR A 36 -17.10 -22.89 -5.60
C TYR A 36 -16.69 -21.90 -6.69
N ARG A 37 -17.21 -22.10 -7.88
CA ARG A 37 -17.09 -21.15 -8.99
C ARG A 37 -18.48 -20.85 -9.55
N PRO A 38 -18.83 -19.57 -9.75
CA PRO A 38 -20.14 -19.22 -10.27
C PRO A 38 -20.29 -19.68 -11.74
N PRO A 39 -21.53 -19.94 -12.18
CA PRO A 39 -21.78 -20.20 -13.59
C PRO A 39 -21.43 -18.97 -14.45
N PRO A 40 -21.06 -19.14 -15.73
CA PRO A 40 -20.69 -18.02 -16.62
C PRO A 40 -21.76 -16.93 -16.77
N SER A 41 -23.03 -17.26 -16.54
CA SER A 41 -24.16 -16.32 -16.52
C SER A 41 -24.10 -15.32 -15.35
N ALA A 42 -23.48 -15.71 -14.23
CA ALA A 42 -23.29 -14.83 -13.06
C ALA A 42 -22.00 -14.03 -13.13
N GLY A 43 -21.17 -14.25 -14.15
CA GLY A 43 -19.88 -13.57 -14.35
C GLY A 43 -18.73 -14.55 -14.50
N ARG A 44 -17.65 -14.09 -15.13
CA ARG A 44 -16.42 -14.86 -15.32
C ARG A 44 -15.29 -14.23 -14.54
N LEU A 45 -14.66 -14.98 -13.66
CA LEU A 45 -13.46 -14.52 -12.96
C LEU A 45 -12.33 -14.21 -13.94
N VAL A 46 -11.62 -13.13 -13.71
CA VAL A 46 -10.37 -12.83 -14.40
C VAL A 46 -9.23 -13.45 -13.59
N ASP A 47 -8.47 -14.33 -14.23
CA ASP A 47 -7.37 -15.01 -13.57
C ASP A 47 -6.20 -14.03 -13.35
N ALA A 48 -5.99 -13.67 -12.11
CA ALA A 48 -4.97 -12.73 -11.65
C ALA A 48 -4.53 -13.06 -10.22
N PRO A 49 -4.02 -14.27 -9.96
CA PRO A 49 -3.67 -14.71 -8.62
C PRO A 49 -2.58 -13.81 -8.01
N GLY A 50 -2.78 -13.42 -6.75
CA GLY A 50 -1.84 -12.58 -6.01
C GLY A 50 -1.79 -11.11 -6.43
N HIS A 51 -2.58 -10.65 -7.41
CA HIS A 51 -2.69 -9.24 -7.76
C HIS A 51 -3.41 -8.42 -6.67
N TYR A 52 -3.38 -7.09 -6.84
CA TYR A 52 -3.89 -6.12 -5.86
C TYR A 52 -5.42 -6.13 -5.74
N ALA A 53 -6.14 -6.52 -6.77
CA ALA A 53 -7.60 -6.56 -6.79
C ALA A 53 -8.12 -7.84 -7.44
N GLY A 54 -9.21 -8.39 -6.89
CA GLY A 54 -10.00 -9.41 -7.56
C GLY A 54 -10.80 -8.80 -8.71
N MET A 55 -11.03 -9.55 -9.79
CA MET A 55 -11.76 -9.04 -10.94
C MET A 55 -12.77 -10.04 -11.46
N ILE A 56 -13.93 -9.53 -11.86
CA ILE A 56 -14.99 -10.30 -12.48
C ILE A 56 -15.48 -9.61 -13.77
N ARG A 57 -15.69 -10.38 -14.83
CA ARG A 57 -16.30 -9.90 -16.07
C ARG A 57 -17.77 -10.23 -16.06
N ILE A 58 -18.62 -9.22 -16.22
CA ILE A 58 -20.07 -9.33 -16.30
C ILE A 58 -20.48 -8.73 -17.67
N GLY A 59 -20.92 -9.60 -18.58
CA GLY A 59 -21.20 -9.20 -19.96
C GLY A 59 -19.92 -8.65 -20.64
N ARG A 60 -19.94 -7.37 -21.02
CA ARG A 60 -18.81 -6.67 -21.66
C ARG A 60 -17.92 -5.92 -20.68
N GLU A 61 -18.38 -5.75 -19.46
CA GLU A 61 -17.71 -4.94 -18.44
C GLU A 61 -16.83 -5.81 -17.54
N THR A 62 -15.73 -5.25 -17.08
CA THR A 62 -14.88 -5.87 -16.04
C THR A 62 -14.88 -4.95 -14.83
N ILE A 63 -15.16 -5.53 -13.67
CA ILE A 63 -15.16 -4.85 -12.37
C ILE A 63 -13.97 -5.38 -11.59
N ALA A 64 -13.19 -4.47 -11.00
CA ALA A 64 -12.17 -4.78 -10.02
C ALA A 64 -12.69 -4.46 -8.62
N VAL A 65 -12.39 -5.31 -7.64
CA VAL A 65 -12.79 -5.14 -6.24
C VAL A 65 -11.58 -5.42 -5.35
N THR A 66 -11.38 -4.59 -4.35
CA THR A 66 -10.36 -4.78 -3.31
C THR A 66 -10.94 -4.42 -1.95
N THR A 67 -10.36 -4.99 -0.89
CA THR A 67 -10.69 -4.64 0.49
C THR A 67 -9.41 -4.52 1.31
N ASP A 68 -9.35 -3.49 2.14
CA ASP A 68 -8.21 -3.24 3.03
C ASP A 68 -8.68 -2.52 4.30
N THR A 69 -7.82 -2.51 5.32
CA THR A 69 -8.02 -1.81 6.58
C THR A 69 -6.89 -0.80 6.83
N VAL A 70 -7.16 0.22 7.64
CA VAL A 70 -6.10 1.16 8.08
C VAL A 70 -5.14 0.47 9.05
N GLY A 71 -5.59 -0.58 9.71
CA GLY A 71 -4.82 -1.31 10.70
C GLY A 71 -4.49 -0.47 11.94
N THR A 72 -3.37 -0.78 12.58
CA THR A 72 -3.05 -0.22 13.90
C THR A 72 -2.65 1.27 13.91
N LYS A 73 -2.58 1.94 12.75
CA LYS A 73 -2.45 3.41 12.65
C LYS A 73 -3.61 4.13 13.34
N VAL A 74 -4.82 3.53 13.31
CA VAL A 74 -6.02 4.04 13.97
C VAL A 74 -5.78 4.29 15.47
N LYS A 75 -5.01 3.44 16.15
CA LYS A 75 -4.70 3.63 17.59
C LYS A 75 -3.84 4.86 17.86
N LEU A 76 -2.94 5.21 16.94
CA LEU A 76 -2.13 6.41 17.04
C LEU A 76 -2.98 7.65 16.72
N ALA A 77 -3.89 7.56 15.76
CA ALA A 77 -4.85 8.61 15.46
C ALA A 77 -5.76 8.90 16.66
N ALA A 78 -6.23 7.86 17.33
CA ALA A 78 -7.03 7.98 18.57
C ALA A 78 -6.26 8.69 19.70
N GLU A 79 -5.01 8.31 19.92
CA GLU A 79 -4.13 8.92 20.93
C GLU A 79 -3.92 10.42 20.73
N LEU A 80 -3.89 10.85 19.46
CA LEU A 80 -3.67 12.25 19.06
C LEU A 80 -4.95 13.02 18.71
N GLY A 81 -6.11 12.38 18.74
CA GLY A 81 -7.38 12.97 18.29
C GLY A 81 -7.42 13.32 16.79
N ARG A 82 -6.58 12.66 15.97
CA ARG A 82 -6.37 12.97 14.55
C ARG A 82 -7.03 11.94 13.64
N TRP A 83 -8.32 12.00 13.58
CA TRP A 83 -9.14 11.02 12.85
C TRP A 83 -9.24 11.27 11.34
N GLU A 84 -8.97 12.50 10.90
CA GLU A 84 -9.09 12.87 9.48
C GLU A 84 -8.05 12.13 8.63
N GLU A 85 -6.85 11.93 9.15
CA GLU A 85 -5.76 11.24 8.47
C GLU A 85 -6.13 9.79 8.15
N VAL A 86 -6.70 9.07 9.13
CA VAL A 86 -7.09 7.66 8.93
C VAL A 86 -8.36 7.53 8.07
N GLY A 87 -9.25 8.54 8.10
CA GLY A 87 -10.37 8.63 7.18
C GLY A 87 -9.93 8.83 5.72
N GLU A 88 -8.83 9.54 5.48
CA GLU A 88 -8.22 9.65 4.15
C GLU A 88 -7.43 8.38 3.77
N ASP A 89 -6.73 7.78 4.74
CA ASP A 89 -5.97 6.55 4.55
C ASP A 89 -6.85 5.41 4.00
N ILE A 90 -8.03 5.20 4.58
CA ILE A 90 -8.89 4.06 4.18
C ILE A 90 -9.35 4.17 2.72
N VAL A 91 -9.52 5.39 2.22
CA VAL A 91 -9.72 5.60 0.78
C VAL A 91 -8.44 5.29 0.03
N GLY A 92 -7.31 5.87 0.47
CA GLY A 92 -6.01 5.77 -0.20
C GLY A 92 -5.55 4.33 -0.40
N VAL A 93 -5.56 3.49 0.65
CA VAL A 93 -5.10 2.10 0.57
C VAL A 93 -5.92 1.30 -0.43
N ASN A 94 -7.24 1.46 -0.44
CA ASN A 94 -8.14 0.75 -1.34
C ASN A 94 -8.03 1.23 -2.80
N VAL A 95 -8.11 2.55 -3.06
CA VAL A 95 -8.10 3.04 -4.44
C VAL A 95 -6.73 2.91 -5.11
N ASN A 96 -5.63 2.84 -4.34
CA ASN A 96 -4.30 2.60 -4.87
C ASN A 96 -4.15 1.15 -5.36
N ASP A 97 -4.81 0.20 -4.71
CA ASP A 97 -4.83 -1.18 -5.17
C ASP A 97 -5.65 -1.34 -6.47
N LEU A 98 -6.78 -0.62 -6.60
CA LEU A 98 -7.49 -0.52 -7.89
C LEU A 98 -6.62 0.12 -8.98
N ALA A 99 -5.87 1.18 -8.62
CA ALA A 99 -4.94 1.83 -9.54
C ALA A 99 -3.83 0.88 -10.01
N SER A 100 -3.40 -0.06 -9.15
CA SER A 100 -2.35 -1.05 -9.45
C SER A 100 -2.76 -2.10 -10.50
N VAL A 101 -4.05 -2.28 -10.74
CA VAL A 101 -4.56 -3.09 -11.86
C VAL A 101 -5.05 -2.23 -13.02
N GLY A 102 -4.93 -0.89 -12.93
CA GLY A 102 -5.38 0.06 -13.94
C GLY A 102 -6.88 0.31 -13.97
N ALA A 103 -7.60 -0.10 -12.93
CA ALA A 103 -9.02 0.18 -12.77
C ALA A 103 -9.23 1.63 -12.29
N ARG A 104 -10.30 2.26 -12.77
CA ARG A 104 -10.75 3.56 -12.30
C ARG A 104 -11.65 3.37 -11.10
N PRO A 105 -11.32 3.91 -9.90
CA PRO A 105 -12.20 3.85 -8.75
C PRO A 105 -13.58 4.42 -9.06
N SER A 106 -14.63 3.83 -8.50
CA SER A 106 -16.01 4.23 -8.75
C SER A 106 -16.81 4.36 -7.45
N GLY A 107 -16.74 3.35 -6.60
CA GLY A 107 -17.45 3.32 -5.34
C GLY A 107 -16.64 2.70 -4.21
N LEU A 108 -16.96 3.10 -3.00
CA LEU A 108 -16.39 2.58 -1.77
C LEU A 108 -17.53 2.38 -0.76
N VAL A 109 -17.47 1.30 -0.02
CA VAL A 109 -18.26 1.05 1.19
C VAL A 109 -17.31 0.88 2.36
N ASP A 110 -17.56 1.55 3.48
CA ASP A 110 -16.73 1.47 4.67
C ASP A 110 -17.27 0.48 5.69
N THR A 111 -16.42 0.08 6.62
CA THR A 111 -16.78 -0.72 7.80
C THR A 111 -16.10 -0.10 9.00
N ILE A 112 -16.89 0.35 9.96
CA ILE A 112 -16.43 0.89 11.25
C ILE A 112 -16.85 -0.04 12.37
N LEU A 113 -15.88 -0.72 12.96
CA LEU A 113 -16.10 -1.50 14.18
C LEU A 113 -15.60 -0.69 15.37
N CYS A 114 -16.41 -0.54 16.42
CA CYS A 114 -16.00 0.24 17.58
C CYS A 114 -16.41 -0.40 18.91
N ARG A 115 -15.61 -0.11 19.95
CA ARG A 115 -15.97 -0.44 21.33
C ARG A 115 -17.12 0.41 21.81
N THR A 116 -17.05 1.70 21.54
CA THR A 116 -18.06 2.72 21.89
C THR A 116 -18.08 3.75 20.78
N PRO A 117 -19.24 4.15 20.25
CA PRO A 117 -19.34 5.20 19.26
C PRO A 117 -18.88 6.54 19.86
N ASP A 118 -18.01 7.24 19.11
CA ASP A 118 -17.55 8.58 19.44
C ASP A 118 -17.91 9.54 18.27
N PRO A 119 -18.87 10.46 18.45
CA PRO A 119 -19.28 11.38 17.39
C PRO A 119 -18.17 12.28 16.87
N GLU A 120 -17.17 12.64 17.69
CA GLU A 120 -16.03 13.46 17.24
C GLU A 120 -15.08 12.65 16.37
N ALA A 121 -14.79 11.40 16.77
CA ALA A 121 -14.00 10.48 15.95
C ALA A 121 -14.69 10.24 14.59
N PHE A 122 -15.99 10.00 14.60
CA PHE A 122 -16.77 9.76 13.36
C PHE A 122 -16.82 11.00 12.46
N ARG A 123 -16.98 12.21 13.02
CA ARG A 123 -16.85 13.45 12.25
C ARG A 123 -15.47 13.58 11.60
N GLY A 124 -14.41 13.31 12.36
CA GLY A 124 -13.04 13.34 11.86
C GLY A 124 -12.84 12.33 10.72
N ILE A 125 -13.24 11.07 10.91
CA ILE A 125 -13.18 10.02 9.87
C ILE A 125 -13.97 10.47 8.65
N GLY A 126 -15.19 10.99 8.81
CA GLY A 126 -16.03 11.47 7.71
C GLY A 126 -15.39 12.61 6.91
N ARG A 127 -14.72 13.56 7.57
CA ARG A 127 -13.98 14.62 6.86
C ARG A 127 -12.79 14.07 6.08
N GLY A 128 -12.09 13.09 6.66
CA GLY A 128 -10.99 12.38 5.97
C GLY A 128 -11.47 11.59 4.76
N LEU A 129 -12.57 10.83 4.92
CA LEU A 129 -13.24 10.12 3.82
C LEU A 129 -13.58 11.08 2.68
N ASP A 130 -14.28 12.21 2.98
CA ASP A 130 -14.65 13.18 1.94
C ASP A 130 -13.43 13.71 1.17
N ARG A 131 -12.34 14.04 1.86
CA ARG A 131 -11.09 14.48 1.20
C ARG A 131 -10.51 13.39 0.29
N GLY A 132 -10.42 12.16 0.79
CA GLY A 132 -9.89 11.03 0.04
C GLY A 132 -10.75 10.72 -1.20
N LEU A 133 -12.06 10.67 -1.03
CA LEU A 133 -13.04 10.41 -2.10
C LEU A 133 -12.99 11.46 -3.21
N ARG A 134 -12.89 12.77 -2.85
CA ARG A 134 -12.70 13.85 -3.84
C ARG A 134 -11.42 13.67 -4.64
N ARG A 135 -10.28 13.34 -3.97
CA ARG A 135 -9.00 13.10 -4.64
C ARG A 135 -9.05 11.87 -5.54
N ALA A 136 -9.71 10.80 -5.09
CA ALA A 136 -9.87 9.57 -5.85
C ALA A 136 -10.93 9.67 -6.96
N ARG A 137 -11.81 10.68 -6.90
CA ARG A 137 -13.03 10.80 -7.73
C ARG A 137 -13.92 9.56 -7.60
N CYS A 138 -14.14 9.12 -6.37
CA CYS A 138 -14.87 7.92 -5.99
C CYS A 138 -16.03 8.30 -5.09
N ALA A 139 -17.17 7.61 -5.16
CA ALA A 139 -18.34 7.86 -4.34
C ALA A 139 -18.33 6.97 -3.08
N LEU A 140 -18.76 7.50 -1.94
CA LEU A 140 -19.20 6.67 -0.81
C LEU A 140 -20.62 6.17 -1.10
N LEU A 141 -20.82 4.86 -1.09
CA LEU A 141 -22.11 4.24 -1.43
C LEU A 141 -22.90 3.79 -0.19
N GLY A 142 -22.23 3.73 0.94
CA GLY A 142 -22.77 3.25 2.20
C GLY A 142 -21.66 2.62 3.03
N GLY A 143 -22.05 1.89 4.06
CA GLY A 143 -21.10 1.23 4.94
C GLY A 143 -21.82 0.45 6.03
N GLU A 144 -21.02 -0.09 6.95
CA GLU A 144 -21.47 -0.81 8.15
C GLU A 144 -20.83 -0.19 9.38
N THR A 145 -21.62 0.02 10.42
CA THR A 145 -21.13 0.45 11.73
C THR A 145 -21.62 -0.53 12.80
N ALA A 146 -20.70 -1.22 13.44
CA ALA A 146 -21.03 -2.17 14.50
C ALA A 146 -20.33 -1.82 15.80
N VAL A 147 -21.10 -1.88 16.91
CA VAL A 147 -20.58 -1.75 18.28
C VAL A 147 -20.27 -3.15 18.80
N VAL A 148 -18.98 -3.47 18.93
CA VAL A 148 -18.49 -4.82 19.25
C VAL A 148 -17.41 -4.79 20.36
N PRO A 149 -17.78 -4.39 21.60
CA PRO A 149 -16.83 -4.08 22.67
C PRO A 149 -15.97 -5.25 23.12
N GLU A 150 -16.42 -6.48 22.85
CA GLU A 150 -15.68 -7.70 23.22
C GLU A 150 -14.64 -8.09 22.17
N ILE A 151 -14.73 -7.55 20.96
CA ILE A 151 -13.85 -7.88 19.83
C ILE A 151 -12.85 -6.77 19.55
N VAL A 152 -13.30 -5.51 19.59
CA VAL A 152 -12.49 -4.35 19.22
C VAL A 152 -12.20 -3.44 20.42
N ASP A 153 -10.92 -3.14 20.62
CA ASP A 153 -10.46 -2.13 21.60
C ASP A 153 -10.22 -0.79 20.88
N GLY A 154 -11.18 0.11 21.01
CA GLY A 154 -11.23 1.41 20.31
C GLY A 154 -12.05 1.36 19.02
N ILE A 155 -11.45 1.72 17.91
CA ILE A 155 -12.05 1.71 16.56
C ILE A 155 -11.16 0.88 15.63
N ASP A 156 -11.78 0.06 14.78
CA ASP A 156 -11.18 -0.51 13.57
C ASP A 156 -11.89 0.05 12.33
N LEU A 157 -11.13 0.37 11.30
CA LEU A 157 -11.61 1.04 10.10
C LEU A 157 -11.16 0.27 8.85
N GLY A 158 -12.13 -0.30 8.17
CA GLY A 158 -11.98 -1.02 6.91
C GLY A 158 -12.81 -0.42 5.80
N ALA A 159 -12.52 -0.81 4.54
CA ALA A 159 -13.38 -0.52 3.41
C ALA A 159 -13.21 -1.56 2.30
N THR A 160 -14.21 -1.62 1.44
CA THR A 160 -14.17 -2.30 0.16
C THR A 160 -14.39 -1.30 -0.95
N ALA A 161 -13.46 -1.18 -1.88
CA ALA A 161 -13.60 -0.33 -3.05
C ALA A 161 -13.78 -1.18 -4.32
N PHE A 162 -14.55 -0.66 -5.25
CA PHE A 162 -14.63 -1.22 -6.59
C PHE A 162 -14.37 -0.17 -7.64
N GLY A 163 -13.90 -0.65 -8.79
CA GLY A 163 -13.62 0.17 -9.95
C GLY A 163 -13.92 -0.58 -11.24
N PHE A 164 -13.90 0.15 -12.34
CA PHE A 164 -14.17 -0.38 -13.66
C PHE A 164 -13.05 -0.01 -14.63
N PHE A 165 -13.01 -0.70 -15.76
CA PHE A 165 -12.10 -0.39 -16.86
C PHE A 165 -12.87 0.36 -17.93
N PRO A 166 -12.50 1.60 -18.29
CA PRO A 166 -13.11 2.32 -19.40
C PRO A 166 -13.12 1.49 -20.68
N ARG A 167 -14.12 1.68 -21.53
CA ARG A 167 -14.31 0.89 -22.76
C ARG A 167 -13.03 0.81 -23.58
N GLY A 168 -12.67 -0.41 -23.97
CA GLY A 168 -11.44 -0.70 -24.75
C GLY A 168 -10.16 -0.81 -23.90
N ARG A 169 -10.23 -0.54 -22.58
CA ARG A 169 -9.10 -0.69 -21.67
C ARG A 169 -9.08 -2.11 -21.07
N ARG A 170 -7.90 -2.67 -20.96
CA ARG A 170 -7.67 -3.96 -20.30
C ARG A 170 -6.98 -3.77 -18.95
N PRO A 171 -7.15 -4.71 -18.00
CA PRO A 171 -6.35 -4.73 -16.77
C PRO A 171 -4.85 -4.75 -17.06
N VAL A 172 -4.07 -4.03 -16.27
CA VAL A 172 -2.61 -4.01 -16.32
C VAL A 172 -2.07 -5.02 -15.31
N LEU A 173 -1.80 -6.24 -15.77
CA LEU A 173 -1.45 -7.40 -14.93
C LEU A 173 -0.01 -7.88 -15.12
N GLY A 174 0.87 -7.07 -15.68
CA GLY A 174 2.28 -7.41 -15.80
C GLY A 174 2.65 -8.34 -16.97
N ALA A 175 1.69 -8.91 -17.69
CA ALA A 175 1.97 -9.87 -18.77
C ALA A 175 2.87 -9.32 -19.90
N SER A 176 2.98 -8.00 -20.04
CA SER A 176 3.83 -7.33 -21.04
C SER A 176 5.20 -6.93 -20.48
N ILE A 177 5.48 -7.22 -19.22
CA ILE A 177 6.77 -6.91 -18.60
C ILE A 177 7.88 -7.73 -19.25
N ARG A 178 8.99 -7.07 -19.60
CA ARG A 178 10.12 -7.69 -20.28
C ARG A 178 11.44 -7.06 -19.89
N PRO A 179 12.56 -7.77 -20.04
CA PRO A 179 13.88 -7.21 -19.83
C PRO A 179 14.10 -5.93 -20.62
N GLY A 180 14.73 -4.94 -20.00
CA GLY A 180 14.95 -3.60 -20.56
C GLY A 180 13.84 -2.58 -20.27
N ASP A 181 12.69 -3.00 -19.72
CA ASP A 181 11.68 -2.05 -19.23
C ASP A 181 12.25 -1.19 -18.11
N ARG A 182 11.77 0.06 -18.01
CA ARG A 182 12.19 1.02 -16.97
C ARG A 182 11.24 0.98 -15.78
N LEU A 183 11.80 1.20 -14.60
CA LEU A 183 11.06 1.33 -13.36
C LEU A 183 11.01 2.81 -12.97
N LEU A 184 9.81 3.36 -12.87
CA LEU A 184 9.59 4.71 -12.38
C LEU A 184 8.86 4.65 -11.04
N GLY A 185 9.26 5.49 -10.09
CA GLY A 185 8.65 5.60 -8.76
C GLY A 185 7.96 6.93 -8.55
N VAL A 186 6.76 6.92 -8.00
CA VAL A 186 6.09 8.12 -7.52
C VAL A 186 6.29 8.21 -6.01
N PRO A 187 6.80 9.34 -5.48
CA PRO A 187 7.07 9.49 -4.07
C PRO A 187 5.85 9.22 -3.18
N SER A 188 6.10 8.68 -1.97
CA SER A 188 5.09 8.57 -0.92
C SER A 188 4.95 9.86 -0.13
N SER A 189 3.87 9.97 0.65
CA SER A 189 3.65 11.06 1.62
C SER A 189 4.27 10.76 3.01
N GLY A 190 4.89 9.60 3.18
CA GLY A 190 5.39 9.08 4.45
C GLY A 190 5.19 7.58 4.55
N LEU A 191 4.96 7.08 5.77
CA LEU A 191 4.80 5.64 6.04
C LEU A 191 3.54 5.03 5.39
N HIS A 192 2.60 5.86 4.97
CA HIS A 192 1.24 5.47 4.56
C HIS A 192 0.47 4.83 5.74
N ALA A 193 -0.13 3.64 5.53
CA ALA A 193 -0.84 2.91 6.56
C ALA A 193 -0.14 1.59 6.96
N ASN A 194 1.13 1.40 6.62
CA ASN A 194 1.84 0.14 6.78
C ASN A 194 2.93 0.20 7.86
N GLY A 195 3.20 -0.94 8.50
CA GLY A 195 4.25 -1.07 9.52
C GLY A 195 3.89 -0.48 10.89
N PHE A 196 2.68 0.00 11.11
CA PHE A 196 2.28 0.72 12.32
C PHE A 196 2.31 -0.12 13.59
N THR A 197 2.15 -1.43 13.52
CA THR A 197 2.31 -2.30 14.69
C THR A 197 3.75 -2.21 15.24
N LEU A 198 4.73 -2.22 14.36
CA LEU A 198 6.14 -2.05 14.71
C LEU A 198 6.41 -0.62 15.20
N VAL A 199 6.04 0.40 14.41
CA VAL A 199 6.27 1.81 14.74
C VAL A 199 5.71 2.16 16.11
N ARG A 200 4.45 1.80 16.42
CA ARG A 200 3.82 2.06 17.72
C ARG A 200 4.53 1.39 18.89
N ARG A 201 5.06 0.18 18.69
CA ARG A 201 5.88 -0.48 19.72
C ARG A 201 7.16 0.28 19.98
N LEU A 202 7.87 0.68 18.92
CA LEU A 202 9.11 1.46 19.03
C LEU A 202 8.88 2.80 19.75
N LEU A 203 7.83 3.53 19.36
CA LEU A 203 7.46 4.80 19.98
C LEU A 203 7.23 4.65 21.49
N ARG A 204 6.50 3.60 21.89
CA ARG A 204 6.20 3.31 23.29
C ARG A 204 7.46 2.92 24.07
N GLU A 205 8.26 2.00 23.56
CA GLU A 205 9.47 1.54 24.25
C GLU A 205 10.54 2.61 24.42
N ARG A 206 10.61 3.52 23.46
CA ARG A 206 11.52 4.67 23.53
C ARG A 206 10.91 5.90 24.17
N SER A 207 9.69 5.79 24.71
CA SER A 207 8.97 6.90 25.38
C SER A 207 8.98 8.18 24.54
N VAL A 208 8.71 8.04 23.23
CA VAL A 208 8.72 9.17 22.30
C VAL A 208 7.52 10.07 22.56
N ASP A 209 7.77 11.35 22.81
CA ASP A 209 6.72 12.37 22.91
C ASP A 209 6.21 12.73 21.52
N LEU A 210 4.99 12.31 21.21
CA LEU A 210 4.36 12.49 19.89
C LEU A 210 4.02 13.96 19.57
N LEU A 211 3.93 14.81 20.58
CA LEU A 211 3.62 16.24 20.45
C LEU A 211 4.85 17.10 20.19
N ARG A 212 6.04 16.52 20.27
CA ARG A 212 7.30 17.21 20.00
C ARG A 212 7.87 16.85 18.64
N PRO A 213 8.61 17.77 18.00
CA PRO A 213 9.38 17.46 16.82
C PRO A 213 10.50 16.44 17.13
N ARG A 214 10.81 15.58 16.16
CA ARG A 214 12.07 14.81 16.19
C ARG A 214 13.27 15.73 15.90
N PRO A 215 14.50 15.32 16.24
CA PRO A 215 15.68 16.14 15.98
C PRO A 215 15.80 16.60 14.53
N GLY A 216 16.01 17.91 14.34
CA GLY A 216 16.15 18.52 13.03
C GLY A 216 14.85 18.91 12.34
N GLU A 217 13.69 18.61 12.91
CA GLU A 217 12.38 18.92 12.34
C GLU A 217 11.62 19.98 13.13
N ARG A 218 10.57 20.54 12.50
CA ARG A 218 9.72 21.56 13.12
C ARG A 218 8.34 21.04 13.48
N ARG A 219 7.85 20.03 12.75
CA ARG A 219 6.53 19.42 12.98
C ARG A 219 6.60 18.36 14.07
N PRO A 220 5.59 18.24 14.93
CA PRO A 220 5.47 17.14 15.87
C PRO A 220 5.61 15.78 15.16
N VAL A 221 6.31 14.84 15.77
CA VAL A 221 6.53 13.51 15.17
C VAL A 221 5.23 12.76 14.91
N GLY A 222 4.21 12.96 15.77
CA GLY A 222 2.88 12.39 15.57
C GLY A 222 2.22 12.85 14.28
N GLU A 223 2.41 14.12 13.89
CA GLU A 223 1.89 14.65 12.63
C GLU A 223 2.62 14.08 11.39
N GLU A 224 3.93 13.91 11.48
CA GLU A 224 4.71 13.30 10.39
C GLU A 224 4.33 11.85 10.17
N ILE A 225 4.22 11.08 11.25
CA ILE A 225 3.88 9.65 11.20
C ILE A 225 2.46 9.45 10.70
N LEU A 226 1.51 10.30 11.10
CA LEU A 226 0.11 10.22 10.70
C LEU A 226 -0.17 10.77 9.29
N ALA A 227 0.83 11.33 8.58
CA ALA A 227 0.61 11.81 7.21
C ALA A 227 -0.23 10.81 6.40
N PRO A 228 -1.34 11.27 5.75
CA PRO A 228 -2.24 10.37 5.02
C PRO A 228 -1.56 9.71 3.83
N THR A 229 -2.02 8.54 3.46
CA THR A 229 -1.61 7.81 2.27
C THR A 229 -1.85 8.64 1.01
N ARG A 230 -0.80 8.90 0.22
CA ARG A 230 -0.94 9.56 -1.09
C ARG A 230 -1.81 8.71 -2.00
N ILE A 231 -2.78 9.34 -2.66
CA ILE A 231 -3.70 8.69 -3.58
C ILE A 231 -3.13 8.75 -5.00
N TYR A 232 -2.96 7.58 -5.63
CA TYR A 232 -2.36 7.40 -6.96
C TYR A 232 -3.37 7.08 -8.06
N SER A 233 -4.67 7.16 -7.80
CA SER A 233 -5.72 6.79 -8.76
C SER A 233 -5.64 7.55 -10.09
N SER A 234 -5.29 8.85 -10.07
CA SER A 234 -5.09 9.65 -11.27
C SER A 234 -3.87 9.19 -12.09
N VAL A 235 -2.81 8.77 -11.40
CA VAL A 235 -1.60 8.18 -12.01
C VAL A 235 -1.95 6.85 -12.66
N GLY A 236 -2.58 5.94 -11.93
CA GLY A 236 -3.00 4.64 -12.44
C GLY A 236 -3.91 4.77 -13.67
N ASP A 237 -4.92 5.66 -13.61
CA ASP A 237 -5.83 5.91 -14.74
C ASP A 237 -5.10 6.45 -15.99
N ALA A 238 -4.21 7.44 -15.82
CA ALA A 238 -3.47 8.05 -16.92
C ALA A 238 -2.50 7.05 -17.58
N LEU A 239 -1.88 6.18 -16.79
CA LEU A 239 -0.87 5.23 -17.26
C LEU A 239 -1.52 3.97 -17.83
N ALA A 240 -2.61 3.46 -17.23
CA ALA A 240 -3.36 2.32 -17.79
C ALA A 240 -3.97 2.60 -19.16
N ALA A 241 -4.08 3.87 -19.56
CA ALA A 241 -4.49 4.28 -20.91
C ALA A 241 -3.38 4.16 -21.96
N SER A 242 -2.15 3.81 -21.58
CA SER A 242 -0.99 3.73 -22.46
C SER A 242 -0.53 2.28 -22.64
N THR A 243 -0.31 1.88 -23.88
CA THR A 243 0.33 0.58 -24.20
C THR A 243 1.81 0.54 -23.80
N ALA A 244 2.39 1.67 -23.41
CA ALA A 244 3.73 1.75 -22.85
C ALA A 244 3.80 1.29 -21.39
N THR A 245 2.68 1.17 -20.70
CA THR A 245 2.61 0.74 -19.30
C THR A 245 2.45 -0.78 -19.26
N HIS A 246 3.43 -1.45 -18.70
CA HIS A 246 3.48 -2.90 -18.60
C HIS A 246 3.11 -3.43 -17.21
N GLY A 247 3.28 -2.60 -16.16
CA GLY A 247 2.94 -2.97 -14.79
C GLY A 247 2.76 -1.74 -13.90
N LEU A 248 1.94 -1.89 -12.87
CA LEU A 248 1.65 -0.87 -11.85
C LEU A 248 1.66 -1.53 -10.48
N ALA A 249 2.31 -0.94 -9.48
CA ALA A 249 2.42 -1.52 -8.15
C ALA A 249 2.30 -0.46 -7.05
N HIS A 250 1.37 -0.63 -6.14
CA HIS A 250 1.32 0.07 -4.87
C HIS A 250 2.33 -0.56 -3.89
N LEU A 251 3.28 0.21 -3.37
CA LEU A 251 4.20 -0.27 -2.34
C LEU A 251 3.52 -0.15 -0.97
N SER A 252 2.79 -1.19 -0.61
CA SER A 252 2.08 -1.35 0.66
C SER A 252 2.86 -2.26 1.63
N GLY A 253 2.21 -2.99 2.51
CA GLY A 253 2.79 -3.78 3.60
C GLY A 253 3.83 -4.86 3.26
N GLY A 254 4.23 -5.01 2.03
CA GLY A 254 5.33 -5.87 1.57
C GLY A 254 6.57 -5.11 1.13
N GLY A 255 6.55 -3.77 1.23
CA GLY A 255 7.62 -2.92 0.73
C GLY A 255 7.93 -3.18 -0.75
N VAL A 256 9.21 -3.21 -1.11
CA VAL A 256 9.63 -3.45 -2.52
C VAL A 256 9.24 -4.83 -3.06
N ARG A 257 9.00 -5.82 -2.18
CA ARG A 257 8.58 -7.17 -2.58
C ARG A 257 7.23 -7.19 -3.31
N ASN A 258 6.43 -6.14 -3.17
CA ASN A 258 5.19 -5.98 -3.93
C ASN A 258 5.40 -6.06 -5.46
N LEU A 259 6.60 -5.76 -5.97
CA LEU A 259 6.92 -5.85 -7.39
C LEU A 259 6.87 -7.30 -7.92
N VAL A 260 7.20 -8.29 -7.09
CA VAL A 260 7.14 -9.72 -7.48
C VAL A 260 5.74 -10.14 -7.92
N ARG A 261 4.69 -9.49 -7.36
CA ARG A 261 3.29 -9.74 -7.72
C ARG A 261 2.97 -9.45 -9.17
N LEU A 262 3.75 -8.58 -9.83
CA LEU A 262 3.52 -8.17 -11.21
C LEU A 262 3.92 -9.26 -12.22
N HIS A 263 5.05 -9.95 -11.98
CA HIS A 263 5.53 -10.95 -12.91
C HIS A 263 6.54 -11.91 -12.24
N PRO A 264 6.24 -13.23 -12.15
CA PRO A 264 7.06 -14.18 -11.41
C PRO A 264 8.42 -14.49 -12.07
N LYS A 265 8.59 -14.18 -13.35
CA LYS A 265 9.81 -14.42 -14.14
C LYS A 265 10.51 -13.12 -14.55
N ALA A 266 10.31 -12.05 -13.79
CA ALA A 266 10.99 -10.77 -13.97
C ALA A 266 11.83 -10.47 -12.74
N ARG A 267 13.07 -10.01 -12.94
CA ARG A 267 13.92 -9.45 -11.90
C ARG A 267 13.82 -7.92 -11.96
N PHE A 268 13.34 -7.32 -10.89
CA PHE A 268 13.21 -5.88 -10.75
C PHE A 268 14.47 -5.34 -10.07
N VAL A 269 15.30 -4.60 -10.81
CA VAL A 269 16.57 -4.05 -10.32
C VAL A 269 16.38 -2.57 -10.00
N LEU A 270 16.42 -2.24 -8.70
CA LEU A 270 16.22 -0.91 -8.14
C LEU A 270 17.61 -0.28 -7.84
N ASP A 271 18.41 -0.07 -8.90
CA ASP A 271 19.78 0.44 -8.83
C ASP A 271 19.89 1.95 -8.63
N ARG A 272 18.74 2.66 -8.66
CA ARG A 272 18.62 4.11 -8.50
C ARG A 272 17.60 4.50 -7.46
N TRP A 273 17.60 3.78 -6.32
CA TRP A 273 16.70 4.14 -5.24
C TRP A 273 17.03 5.56 -4.75
N PRO A 274 16.02 6.43 -4.56
CA PRO A 274 16.25 7.81 -4.11
C PRO A 274 16.81 7.86 -2.68
N GLU A 275 17.26 9.04 -2.27
CA GLU A 275 17.58 9.28 -0.87
C GLU A 275 16.39 8.92 0.02
N ILE A 276 16.65 8.15 1.06
CA ILE A 276 15.62 7.71 2.00
C ILE A 276 15.18 8.90 2.84
N PRO A 277 13.86 9.23 2.85
CA PRO A 277 13.38 10.37 3.64
C PRO A 277 13.73 10.25 5.12
N PRO A 278 14.04 11.36 5.80
CA PRO A 278 14.54 11.38 7.17
C PRO A 278 13.64 10.64 8.19
N LEU A 279 12.33 10.65 7.99
CA LEU A 279 11.38 9.91 8.84
C LEU A 279 11.69 8.40 8.88
N PHE A 280 11.98 7.78 7.72
CA PHE A 280 12.29 6.34 7.64
C PHE A 280 13.62 6.03 8.32
N ARG A 281 14.64 6.88 8.13
CA ARG A 281 15.94 6.73 8.82
C ARG A 281 15.80 6.87 10.32
N TRP A 282 14.96 7.78 10.78
CA TRP A 282 14.68 7.94 12.18
C TRP A 282 13.96 6.70 12.77
N VAL A 283 12.95 6.16 12.09
CA VAL A 283 12.28 4.90 12.51
C VAL A 283 13.28 3.74 12.55
N GLN A 284 14.16 3.64 11.56
CA GLN A 284 15.21 2.63 11.49
C GLN A 284 16.14 2.70 12.70
N GLN A 285 16.64 3.89 13.02
CA GLN A 285 17.53 4.14 14.17
C GLN A 285 16.82 3.87 15.50
N LEU A 286 15.56 4.28 15.63
CA LEU A 286 14.76 4.09 16.83
C LEU A 286 14.65 2.60 17.20
N GLY A 287 14.52 1.73 16.21
CA GLY A 287 14.36 0.27 16.37
C GLY A 287 15.64 -0.54 16.18
N GLY A 288 16.75 0.06 15.76
CA GLY A 288 17.94 -0.69 15.32
C GLY A 288 17.61 -1.65 14.17
N LEU A 289 16.73 -1.25 13.25
CA LEU A 289 16.23 -2.11 12.17
C LEU A 289 17.27 -2.24 11.06
N SER A 290 17.41 -3.44 10.48
CA SER A 290 18.23 -3.64 9.30
C SER A 290 17.63 -2.97 8.06
N ASP A 291 18.44 -2.68 7.04
CA ASP A 291 17.93 -2.21 5.76
C ASP A 291 16.97 -3.22 5.13
N GLU A 292 17.24 -4.52 5.30
CA GLU A 292 16.35 -5.58 4.83
C GLU A 292 14.96 -5.48 5.45
N GLU A 293 14.86 -5.34 6.79
CA GLU A 293 13.60 -5.19 7.50
C GLU A 293 12.85 -3.92 7.06
N MET A 294 13.59 -2.83 6.84
CA MET A 294 13.02 -1.57 6.37
C MET A 294 12.41 -1.71 4.96
N PHE A 295 13.17 -2.25 3.99
CA PHE A 295 12.72 -2.39 2.59
C PHE A 295 11.61 -3.43 2.40
N GLN A 296 11.51 -4.43 3.26
CA GLN A 296 10.43 -5.41 3.21
C GLN A 296 9.17 -4.99 3.98
N THR A 297 9.22 -3.94 4.81
CA THR A 297 8.10 -3.50 5.65
C THR A 297 7.52 -2.17 5.18
N PHE A 298 8.38 -1.23 4.76
CA PHE A 298 8.00 0.12 4.42
C PHE A 298 8.22 0.43 2.93
N ASN A 299 7.55 1.49 2.46
CA ASN A 299 7.68 1.98 1.09
C ASN A 299 8.98 2.78 0.83
N MET A 300 9.75 3.06 1.86
CA MET A 300 11.05 3.76 1.84
C MET A 300 11.07 5.06 1.02
N GLY A 301 9.94 5.80 1.00
CA GLY A 301 9.80 7.07 0.29
C GLY A 301 9.21 6.96 -1.12
N VAL A 302 8.97 5.75 -1.62
CA VAL A 302 8.31 5.50 -2.91
C VAL A 302 7.01 4.74 -2.68
N GLY A 303 5.87 5.34 -3.02
CA GLY A 303 4.58 4.71 -2.74
C GLY A 303 3.96 3.98 -3.93
N PHE A 304 4.34 4.32 -5.17
CA PHE A 304 3.79 3.69 -6.37
C PHE A 304 4.88 3.50 -7.43
N VAL A 305 4.96 2.31 -8.00
CA VAL A 305 5.95 1.96 -9.03
C VAL A 305 5.26 1.61 -10.33
N LEU A 306 5.86 2.06 -11.43
CA LEU A 306 5.42 1.81 -12.79
C LEU A 306 6.50 1.04 -13.54
N VAL A 307 6.11 -0.01 -14.24
CA VAL A 307 6.96 -0.70 -15.21
C VAL A 307 6.56 -0.24 -16.59
N VAL A 308 7.47 0.38 -17.32
CA VAL A 308 7.17 1.05 -18.59
C VAL A 308 8.20 0.72 -19.67
N SER A 309 7.75 0.74 -20.91
CA SER A 309 8.63 0.58 -22.07
C SER A 309 9.72 1.66 -22.09
N ALA A 310 11.00 1.26 -22.19
CA ALA A 310 12.13 2.16 -22.30
C ALA A 310 12.02 3.12 -23.49
N THR A 311 11.51 2.66 -24.61
CA THR A 311 11.36 3.45 -25.84
C THR A 311 10.31 4.54 -25.75
N ARG A 312 9.40 4.47 -24.77
CA ARG A 312 8.30 5.40 -24.56
C ARG A 312 8.38 6.20 -23.25
N LEU A 313 9.58 6.28 -22.67
CA LEU A 313 9.81 6.93 -21.39
C LEU A 313 9.41 8.42 -21.40
N ALA A 314 9.72 9.15 -22.48
CA ALA A 314 9.35 10.56 -22.60
C ALA A 314 7.83 10.78 -22.64
N GLU A 315 7.08 9.92 -23.31
CA GLU A 315 5.61 9.94 -23.31
C GLU A 315 5.08 9.67 -21.88
N THR A 316 5.62 8.65 -21.23
CA THR A 316 5.23 8.26 -19.87
C THR A 316 5.44 9.44 -18.90
N ARG A 317 6.57 10.12 -18.94
CA ARG A 317 6.85 11.29 -18.09
C ARG A 317 5.86 12.45 -18.35
N ARG A 318 5.47 12.69 -19.61
CA ARG A 318 4.43 13.69 -19.91
C ARG A 318 3.06 13.30 -19.34
N ARG A 319 2.71 12.02 -19.37
CA ARG A 319 1.45 11.51 -18.75
C ARG A 319 1.49 11.65 -17.24
N LEU A 320 2.61 11.32 -16.61
CA LEU A 320 2.82 11.47 -15.16
C LEU A 320 2.67 12.94 -14.74
N ALA A 321 3.30 13.86 -15.44
CA ALA A 321 3.19 15.28 -15.14
C ALA A 321 1.72 15.78 -15.20
N ARG A 322 0.96 15.37 -16.22
CA ARG A 322 -0.46 15.69 -16.35
C ARG A 322 -1.34 15.04 -15.26
N ALA A 323 -0.90 13.92 -14.72
CA ALA A 323 -1.57 13.21 -13.64
C ALA A 323 -1.18 13.72 -12.23
N GLY A 324 -0.36 14.78 -12.13
CA GLY A 324 0.09 15.34 -10.86
C GLY A 324 1.28 14.59 -10.23
N ALA A 325 2.06 13.87 -11.04
CA ALA A 325 3.24 13.11 -10.63
C ALA A 325 4.48 13.48 -11.47
N ALA A 326 4.71 14.79 -11.66
CA ALA A 326 5.93 15.31 -12.30
C ALA A 326 7.20 15.00 -11.52
N ASP A 327 7.05 14.71 -10.22
CA ASP A 327 8.07 14.33 -9.26
C ASP A 327 8.49 12.85 -9.36
N ALA A 328 7.99 12.11 -10.35
CA ALA A 328 8.32 10.69 -10.54
C ALA A 328 9.82 10.49 -10.86
N LEU A 329 10.40 9.52 -10.15
CA LEU A 329 11.82 9.21 -10.13
C LEU A 329 12.14 8.00 -11.03
N ASP A 330 13.35 7.92 -11.54
CA ASP A 330 13.87 6.74 -12.20
C ASP A 330 14.47 5.81 -11.13
N LEU A 331 13.88 4.62 -10.96
CA LEU A 331 14.31 3.66 -9.94
C LEU A 331 15.25 2.57 -10.47
N GLY A 332 15.25 2.35 -11.80
CA GLY A 332 16.00 1.23 -12.37
C GLY A 332 15.33 0.57 -13.56
N HIS A 333 15.48 -0.74 -13.66
CA HIS A 333 15.07 -1.49 -14.85
C HIS A 333 14.66 -2.94 -14.52
N VAL A 334 14.14 -3.62 -15.53
CA VAL A 334 13.78 -5.05 -15.47
C VAL A 334 14.85 -5.88 -16.17
N GLU A 335 15.23 -6.99 -15.56
CA GLU A 335 16.13 -8.01 -16.11
C GLU A 335 15.42 -9.36 -16.26
N ARG A 336 16.11 -10.33 -16.89
CA ARG A 336 15.71 -11.75 -16.84
C ARG A 336 15.98 -12.31 -15.45
N GLY A 337 15.08 -13.13 -14.95
CA GLY A 337 15.22 -13.76 -13.62
C GLY A 337 13.93 -13.61 -12.80
N SER A 338 14.07 -13.63 -11.49
CA SER A 338 12.98 -13.48 -10.53
C SER A 338 13.38 -12.55 -9.38
N GLY A 339 12.39 -12.02 -8.68
CA GLY A 339 12.59 -11.25 -7.46
C GLY A 339 12.89 -9.77 -7.65
N VAL A 340 13.35 -9.15 -6.56
CA VAL A 340 13.70 -7.72 -6.50
C VAL A 340 15.11 -7.56 -5.95
N ALA A 341 15.94 -6.79 -6.63
CA ALA A 341 17.27 -6.40 -6.14
C ALA A 341 17.33 -4.90 -5.84
N VAL A 342 17.98 -4.53 -4.74
CA VAL A 342 18.31 -3.15 -4.37
C VAL A 342 19.83 -3.07 -4.18
N PRO A 343 20.61 -2.99 -5.27
CA PRO A 343 22.08 -3.15 -5.22
C PRO A 343 22.77 -2.14 -4.31
N GLY A 344 22.30 -0.89 -4.27
CA GLY A 344 22.86 0.17 -3.40
C GLY A 344 22.80 -0.17 -1.89
N TYR A 345 22.02 -1.19 -1.51
CA TYR A 345 21.89 -1.69 -0.12
C TYR A 345 22.31 -3.15 0.01
N GLY A 346 22.80 -3.78 -1.07
CA GLY A 346 23.17 -5.20 -1.06
C GLY A 346 22.00 -6.16 -0.85
N LEU A 347 20.76 -5.75 -1.16
CA LEU A 347 19.54 -6.52 -0.88
C LEU A 347 19.04 -7.27 -2.11
N SER A 348 18.52 -8.48 -1.88
CA SER A 348 17.81 -9.28 -2.88
C SER A 348 16.66 -10.05 -2.21
N PHE A 349 15.48 -9.98 -2.81
CA PHE A 349 14.26 -10.63 -2.33
C PHE A 349 13.71 -11.56 -3.41
N GLU A 350 13.61 -12.87 -3.12
CA GLU A 350 13.19 -13.89 -4.07
C GLU A 350 11.65 -13.95 -4.25
N GLY A 351 10.88 -13.57 -3.23
CA GLY A 351 9.42 -13.69 -3.22
C GLY A 351 8.71 -12.62 -2.41
N TYR A 352 7.39 -12.73 -2.39
CA TYR A 352 6.53 -11.84 -1.62
C TYR A 352 6.41 -12.26 -0.14
N SER A 353 6.45 -13.54 0.15
CA SER A 353 6.34 -14.16 1.49
C SER A 353 7.67 -14.26 2.22
#